data_fe9e886b379831f0e046a675846a920f
#
_entry.id   fe9e886b379831f0e046a675846a920f
#
_cell.length_a   1.000
_cell.length_b   1.000
_cell.length_c   1.000
_cell.angle_alpha   90.00
_cell.angle_beta   90.00
_cell.angle_gamma   90.00
#
_symmetry.space_group_name_H-M   'P 1'
#
loop_
_entity.id
_entity.type
_entity.pdbx_description
1 polymer ?
#
loop_
_entity_poly.entity_id
_entity_poly.type
_entity_poly.pdbx_seq_one_letter_code
_entity_poly.pdbx_strand_id
1 'polypeptide(L)'
;MSRYLAASLFLCVWVVGSGDTLADESRDSKGGEKPTAVDARDPIRLTHGPMLGAVTANSIRVWARTSDPGDFFVHYGVDENDLNKVSVAGSTSLAHDNTGVLIIDELQSDTRYFYQVHVNGRPHGLPGTFRTLPSAAESMHPELNPEGLFNFRFEVGSCANQNPLHGGGHRALAYEHMNRDWAEKVHFHIMNGDWLYEELRDYPSEAWRLIQGVKQNPKAVEIMPSVVGVWENYKLYLNRGQELSQWHRNVPSYFTFDDHELVNDIWGASEAGKRHRRTVFRDIGTYAWHDYLGWANPMEHEHPIHLGRGAMKAGSDLLVDPLADFTKLPLSEMLNLHVHWGTPEAGVNDMRFDNDEGNQNSYVYDIVEVVDANTLRLHMKASVDDDSLSYSIGRRSYGKFRVANCEFYLLDTRGDRDMHDVSDRAKPGVSMLGKPQRDWLLSSMEHSDADFFFVISSVPFMIPHSGAGGFEADAENKEEAWTGFFDEREMLIKRWGDLGKKVFVMTGDLHNSFAVKITDDVWEFCCGPHNSVNHVPKNDESDRPATGKFKFGPRECDIRWSSYILPDLPRLERLYPHFCVVQVNNVFNMPQKLGGKRLVAYPHPQVVFQYYDGRTGELAYAEAISLDR
;
A
#
# COMPACT_ATOMS: atom_id res chain seq x y z
N MET A 1 36.74 12.11 33.92
CA MET A 1 35.93 12.39 35.12
C MET A 1 34.49 12.17 34.69
N SER A 2 33.96 11.00 34.69
CA SER A 2 33.37 10.17 35.77
C SER A 2 32.18 10.81 36.48
N ARG A 3 30.99 10.24 36.23
CA ARG A 3 29.90 9.83 37.16
C ARG A 3 28.56 9.71 36.40
N TYR A 4 28.09 8.51 36.25
CA TYR A 4 27.09 7.62 36.94
C TYR A 4 25.64 7.95 36.54
N LEU A 5 24.96 7.11 35.79
CA LEU A 5 24.22 5.87 36.02
C LEU A 5 23.12 5.98 37.09
N ALA A 6 21.90 5.76 36.66
CA ALA A 6 20.88 5.00 37.42
C ALA A 6 19.88 4.36 36.47
N ALA A 7 19.97 3.06 36.36
CA ALA A 7 18.96 2.20 35.75
C ALA A 7 17.98 1.76 36.83
N SER A 8 16.69 1.80 36.54
CA SER A 8 15.67 1.19 37.40
C SER A 8 15.09 -0.02 36.70
N LEU A 9 15.51 -1.18 37.16
CA LEU A 9 14.90 -2.48 36.85
C LEU A 9 13.55 -2.58 37.60
N PHE A 10 12.49 -2.91 36.90
CA PHE A 10 11.28 -3.47 37.52
C PHE A 10 11.27 -4.97 37.31
N LEU A 11 11.47 -5.69 38.43
CA LEU A 11 11.38 -7.13 38.56
C LEU A 11 9.92 -7.50 38.86
N CYS A 12 9.26 -8.23 37.96
CA CYS A 12 8.03 -8.93 38.31
C CYS A 12 8.37 -10.34 38.82
N VAL A 13 8.13 -10.55 40.11
CA VAL A 13 8.30 -11.83 40.79
C VAL A 13 7.03 -12.66 40.60
N TRP A 14 7.17 -13.84 40.02
CA TRP A 14 6.16 -14.90 40.06
C TRP A 14 6.39 -15.76 41.32
N VAL A 15 5.38 -15.78 42.20
CA VAL A 15 5.35 -16.68 43.35
C VAL A 15 4.80 -18.02 42.89
N VAL A 16 5.64 -19.05 42.94
CA VAL A 16 5.25 -20.44 42.81
C VAL A 16 4.98 -20.96 44.23
N GLY A 17 3.73 -21.28 44.51
CA GLY A 17 3.35 -21.98 45.73
C GLY A 17 3.43 -23.48 45.53
N SER A 18 4.37 -24.10 46.21
CA SER A 18 4.40 -25.56 46.44
C SER A 18 3.61 -25.92 47.69
N GLY A 19 2.76 -26.91 47.59
CA GLY A 19 2.02 -27.40 48.73
C GLY A 19 1.67 -28.87 48.57
N ASP A 20 2.13 -29.62 49.48
CA ASP A 20 2.30 -31.06 49.60
C ASP A 20 1.06 -31.94 49.48
N THR A 21 1.38 -33.19 49.13
CA THR A 21 0.63 -34.43 49.20
C THR A 21 0.05 -34.75 50.57
N LEU A 22 -1.11 -35.38 50.62
CA LEU A 22 -1.39 -36.56 51.44
C LEU A 22 -2.64 -37.32 50.95
N ALA A 23 -2.56 -38.61 51.10
CA ALA A 23 -3.34 -39.65 50.49
C ALA A 23 -4.68 -39.98 51.22
N ASP A 24 -5.49 -40.68 50.45
CA ASP A 24 -6.32 -41.85 50.79
C ASP A 24 -7.70 -41.61 51.43
N GLU A 25 -8.68 -42.11 50.84
CA GLU A 25 -9.56 -43.23 51.10
C GLU A 25 -10.91 -43.16 50.36
N SER A 26 -11.17 -44.28 49.74
CA SER A 26 -12.38 -44.77 49.10
C SER A 26 -13.75 -44.34 49.62
N ARG A 27 -14.70 -44.11 48.69
CA ARG A 27 -16.03 -44.80 48.69
C ARG A 27 -16.84 -44.45 47.41
N ASP A 28 -17.19 -45.52 46.79
CA ASP A 28 -18.33 -45.88 45.92
C ASP A 28 -19.40 -44.91 45.48
N SER A 29 -19.59 -44.99 44.14
CA SER A 29 -20.83 -45.06 43.37
C SER A 29 -21.89 -43.98 43.53
N LYS A 30 -22.08 -43.26 42.46
CA LYS A 30 -23.35 -43.16 41.71
C LYS A 30 -23.10 -42.41 40.39
N GLY A 31 -23.54 -43.02 39.27
CA GLY A 31 -23.47 -42.44 37.94
C GLY A 31 -24.23 -41.13 37.89
N GLY A 32 -23.47 -40.07 37.66
CA GLY A 32 -23.93 -38.78 37.19
C GLY A 32 -23.22 -38.57 35.87
N GLU A 33 -23.97 -38.50 34.77
CA GLU A 33 -23.46 -38.01 33.50
C GLU A 33 -22.73 -36.67 33.75
N LYS A 34 -21.42 -36.66 33.49
CA LYS A 34 -20.70 -35.40 33.41
C LYS A 34 -21.36 -34.60 32.29
N PRO A 35 -21.77 -33.34 32.52
CA PRO A 35 -22.10 -32.46 31.41
C PRO A 35 -20.88 -32.41 30.53
N THR A 36 -21.01 -32.79 29.27
CA THR A 36 -20.05 -32.45 28.23
C THR A 36 -19.88 -30.95 28.31
N ALA A 37 -18.67 -30.49 28.68
CA ALA A 37 -18.31 -29.09 28.54
C ALA A 37 -18.51 -28.77 27.07
N VAL A 38 -19.57 -28.08 26.75
CA VAL A 38 -19.72 -27.38 25.49
C VAL A 38 -18.61 -26.36 25.53
N ASP A 39 -17.65 -26.53 24.65
CA ASP A 39 -16.58 -25.58 24.41
C ASP A 39 -17.25 -24.26 23.94
N ALA A 40 -17.60 -23.43 24.91
CA ALA A 40 -18.17 -22.12 24.64
C ALA A 40 -17.03 -21.25 24.14
N ARG A 41 -16.67 -21.41 22.83
CA ARG A 41 -15.79 -20.44 22.14
C ARG A 41 -16.44 -19.08 22.28
N ASP A 42 -15.63 -18.09 22.59
CA ASP A 42 -16.09 -16.70 22.58
C ASP A 42 -16.76 -16.41 21.23
N PRO A 43 -17.91 -15.73 21.22
CA PRO A 43 -18.59 -15.41 19.97
C PRO A 43 -17.68 -14.58 19.05
N ILE A 44 -17.69 -14.90 17.77
CA ILE A 44 -16.94 -14.15 16.74
C ILE A 44 -17.27 -12.65 16.87
N ARG A 45 -16.25 -11.82 16.82
CA ARG A 45 -16.36 -10.36 16.96
C ARG A 45 -15.52 -9.64 15.92
N LEU A 46 -15.88 -8.40 15.60
CA LEU A 46 -15.03 -7.49 14.82
C LEU A 46 -13.78 -7.16 15.64
N THR A 47 -12.59 -7.27 15.03
CA THR A 47 -11.32 -6.93 15.67
C THR A 47 -10.72 -5.66 15.10
N HIS A 48 -10.74 -5.46 13.78
CA HIS A 48 -10.22 -4.29 13.08
C HIS A 48 -11.16 -3.85 11.96
N GLY A 49 -11.08 -2.58 11.61
CA GLY A 49 -11.97 -1.93 10.65
C GLY A 49 -13.26 -1.39 11.30
N PRO A 50 -14.28 -1.05 10.50
CA PRO A 50 -14.32 -1.18 9.04
C PRO A 50 -13.42 -0.18 8.31
N MET A 51 -13.02 -0.53 7.08
CA MET A 51 -12.43 0.41 6.11
C MET A 51 -13.23 0.41 4.82
N LEU A 52 -13.23 1.54 4.13
CA LEU A 52 -13.99 1.76 2.91
C LEU A 52 -13.08 1.87 1.69
N GLY A 53 -13.52 1.36 0.53
CA GLY A 53 -12.76 1.45 -0.72
C GLY A 53 -13.63 1.40 -1.97
N ALA A 54 -13.04 1.59 -3.13
CA ALA A 54 -13.65 1.45 -4.46
C ALA A 54 -15.03 2.09 -4.58
N VAL A 55 -15.17 3.37 -4.19
CA VAL A 55 -16.44 4.08 -4.27
C VAL A 55 -16.82 4.41 -5.71
N THR A 56 -18.08 4.19 -6.05
CA THR A 56 -18.68 4.58 -7.33
C THR A 56 -19.92 5.45 -7.11
N ALA A 57 -20.67 5.74 -8.16
CA ALA A 57 -21.96 6.42 -8.03
C ALA A 57 -23.02 5.56 -7.35
N ASN A 58 -22.87 4.24 -7.34
CA ASN A 58 -23.90 3.31 -6.88
C ASN A 58 -23.38 2.13 -6.05
N SER A 59 -22.08 2.11 -5.70
CA SER A 59 -21.49 1.03 -4.90
C SER A 59 -20.33 1.48 -4.05
N ILE A 60 -19.98 0.65 -3.04
CA ILE A 60 -18.82 0.81 -2.19
C ILE A 60 -18.35 -0.56 -1.69
N ARG A 61 -17.05 -0.73 -1.47
CA ARG A 61 -16.49 -1.88 -0.77
C ARG A 61 -16.31 -1.58 0.70
N VAL A 62 -16.59 -2.56 1.55
CA VAL A 62 -16.38 -2.50 3.01
C VAL A 62 -15.54 -3.69 3.43
N TRP A 63 -14.38 -3.41 4.02
CA TRP A 63 -13.47 -4.39 4.59
C TRP A 63 -13.66 -4.49 6.10
N ALA A 64 -13.52 -5.70 6.63
CA ALA A 64 -13.51 -5.95 8.06
C ALA A 64 -12.63 -7.16 8.40
N ARG A 65 -12.12 -7.20 9.63
CA ARG A 65 -11.41 -8.35 10.20
C ARG A 65 -12.12 -8.85 11.45
N THR A 66 -12.31 -10.15 11.55
CA THR A 66 -12.97 -10.81 12.70
C THR A 66 -11.98 -11.59 13.56
N SER A 67 -12.39 -12.02 14.76
CA SER A 67 -11.55 -12.84 15.66
C SER A 67 -11.32 -14.26 15.14
N ASP A 68 -12.29 -14.79 14.41
CA ASP A 68 -12.32 -16.13 13.82
C ASP A 68 -13.01 -16.07 12.45
N PRO A 69 -12.81 -17.05 11.55
CA PRO A 69 -13.55 -17.10 10.29
C PRO A 69 -15.07 -17.06 10.52
N GLY A 70 -15.77 -16.22 9.78
CA GLY A 70 -17.22 -16.07 9.88
C GLY A 70 -17.75 -14.93 9.02
N ASP A 71 -19.05 -14.70 9.13
CA ASP A 71 -19.75 -13.70 8.34
C ASP A 71 -19.96 -12.40 9.11
N PHE A 72 -19.88 -11.30 8.36
CA PHE A 72 -20.27 -9.98 8.83
C PHE A 72 -21.22 -9.31 7.83
N PHE A 73 -22.00 -8.36 8.30
CA PHE A 73 -22.97 -7.60 7.53
C PHE A 73 -22.83 -6.12 7.82
N VAL A 74 -23.31 -5.27 6.91
CA VAL A 74 -23.39 -3.83 7.13
C VAL A 74 -24.86 -3.43 7.11
N HIS A 75 -25.33 -2.83 8.22
CA HIS A 75 -26.58 -2.10 8.28
C HIS A 75 -26.29 -0.65 7.84
N TYR A 76 -27.10 -0.11 6.95
CA TYR A 76 -26.88 1.22 6.39
C TYR A 76 -28.17 1.96 6.05
N GLY A 77 -28.08 3.27 5.95
CA GLY A 77 -29.20 4.15 5.64
C GLY A 77 -28.75 5.57 5.35
N VAL A 78 -29.68 6.42 4.93
CA VAL A 78 -29.45 7.86 4.70
C VAL A 78 -29.71 8.70 5.96
N ASP A 79 -30.30 8.11 6.99
CA ASP A 79 -30.50 8.68 8.32
C ASP A 79 -29.67 7.87 9.33
N GLU A 80 -28.89 8.56 10.16
CA GLU A 80 -28.04 7.92 11.17
C GLU A 80 -28.84 7.15 12.24
N ASN A 81 -30.10 7.52 12.45
CA ASN A 81 -31.00 6.88 13.40
C ASN A 81 -31.84 5.76 12.79
N ASP A 82 -31.77 5.56 11.47
CA ASP A 82 -32.54 4.55 10.73
C ASP A 82 -31.68 3.82 9.68
N LEU A 83 -30.88 2.84 10.15
CA LEU A 83 -30.07 1.97 9.29
C LEU A 83 -30.89 0.76 8.83
N ASN A 84 -31.93 1.01 8.03
CA ASN A 84 -32.97 0.03 7.69
C ASN A 84 -32.61 -0.91 6.53
N LYS A 85 -31.47 -0.71 5.87
CA LYS A 85 -30.96 -1.59 4.82
C LYS A 85 -29.86 -2.49 5.36
N VAL A 86 -29.72 -3.68 4.80
CA VAL A 86 -28.70 -4.66 5.16
C VAL A 86 -28.00 -5.16 3.91
N SER A 87 -26.68 -5.20 3.93
CA SER A 87 -25.84 -5.70 2.83
C SER A 87 -25.97 -7.23 2.67
N VAL A 88 -25.42 -7.75 1.58
CA VAL A 88 -25.04 -9.17 1.50
C VAL A 88 -23.98 -9.49 2.56
N ALA A 89 -23.78 -10.77 2.88
CA ALA A 89 -22.74 -11.20 3.80
C ALA A 89 -21.36 -10.98 3.20
N GLY A 90 -20.44 -10.47 4.02
CA GLY A 90 -19.00 -10.59 3.79
C GLY A 90 -18.46 -11.74 4.62
N SER A 91 -17.66 -12.62 4.03
CA SER A 91 -17.06 -13.76 4.74
C SER A 91 -15.58 -13.53 4.98
N THR A 92 -15.11 -13.85 6.18
CA THR A 92 -13.70 -13.77 6.56
C THR A 92 -13.05 -15.13 6.55
N SER A 93 -11.76 -15.21 6.24
CA SER A 93 -11.02 -16.45 6.06
C SER A 93 -9.71 -16.47 6.82
N LEU A 94 -9.40 -17.58 7.46
CA LEU A 94 -8.11 -17.78 8.15
C LEU A 94 -6.92 -17.68 7.19
N ALA A 95 -7.08 -18.08 5.94
CA ALA A 95 -6.05 -17.97 4.91
C ALA A 95 -5.65 -16.50 4.63
N HIS A 96 -6.52 -15.55 4.97
CA HIS A 96 -6.36 -14.11 4.81
C HIS A 96 -6.41 -13.38 6.17
N ASP A 97 -5.85 -13.95 7.23
CA ASP A 97 -5.85 -13.41 8.60
C ASP A 97 -7.24 -13.00 9.12
N ASN A 98 -8.26 -13.75 8.78
CA ASN A 98 -9.66 -13.44 9.11
C ASN A 98 -10.15 -12.09 8.58
N THR A 99 -9.59 -11.60 7.48
CA THR A 99 -10.12 -10.46 6.75
C THR A 99 -11.16 -10.88 5.74
N GLY A 100 -12.03 -9.95 5.38
CA GLY A 100 -13.05 -10.14 4.35
C GLY A 100 -13.56 -8.81 3.81
N VAL A 101 -14.13 -8.85 2.62
CA VAL A 101 -14.69 -7.70 1.92
C VAL A 101 -16.11 -8.01 1.48
N LEU A 102 -17.01 -7.04 1.62
CA LEU A 102 -18.33 -7.07 0.99
C LEU A 102 -18.54 -5.84 0.11
N ILE A 103 -19.47 -5.94 -0.81
CA ILE A 103 -19.88 -4.84 -1.69
C ILE A 103 -21.29 -4.44 -1.31
N ILE A 104 -21.52 -3.15 -1.14
CA ILE A 104 -22.85 -2.57 -1.08
C ILE A 104 -23.09 -1.91 -2.44
N ASP A 105 -24.07 -2.37 -3.16
CA ASP A 105 -24.50 -1.89 -4.47
C ASP A 105 -25.90 -1.26 -4.43
N GLU A 106 -26.43 -0.85 -5.58
CA GLU A 106 -27.72 -0.19 -5.73
C GLU A 106 -27.90 1.05 -4.84
N LEU A 107 -26.79 1.74 -4.55
CA LEU A 107 -26.79 2.98 -3.81
C LEU A 107 -27.25 4.14 -4.71
N GLN A 108 -27.81 5.18 -4.09
CA GLN A 108 -28.11 6.45 -4.77
C GLN A 108 -26.83 7.25 -4.95
N SER A 109 -26.67 7.90 -6.10
CA SER A 109 -25.54 8.76 -6.41
C SER A 109 -25.52 10.04 -5.57
N ASP A 110 -24.35 10.66 -5.43
CA ASP A 110 -24.14 11.93 -4.70
C ASP A 110 -24.82 11.95 -3.31
N THR A 111 -24.90 10.79 -2.65
CA THR A 111 -25.68 10.57 -1.44
C THR A 111 -24.78 10.17 -0.28
N ARG A 112 -25.00 10.81 0.89
CA ARG A 112 -24.35 10.44 2.14
C ARG A 112 -25.10 9.28 2.79
N TYR A 113 -24.36 8.27 3.21
CA TYR A 113 -24.84 7.12 3.95
C TYR A 113 -24.19 7.04 5.33
N PHE A 114 -24.94 6.53 6.29
CA PHE A 114 -24.48 6.11 7.61
C PHE A 114 -24.50 4.59 7.65
N TYR A 115 -23.55 3.97 8.36
CA TYR A 115 -23.49 2.53 8.41
C TYR A 115 -22.88 2.00 9.70
N GLN A 116 -23.19 0.73 10.01
CA GLN A 116 -22.68 -0.01 11.16
C GLN A 116 -22.39 -1.45 10.76
N VAL A 117 -21.22 -1.97 11.13
CA VAL A 117 -20.89 -3.39 10.94
C VAL A 117 -21.57 -4.24 12.01
N HIS A 118 -22.13 -5.37 11.61
CA HIS A 118 -22.76 -6.36 12.46
C HIS A 118 -22.05 -7.71 12.30
N VAL A 119 -21.75 -8.37 13.43
CA VAL A 119 -21.22 -9.73 13.50
C VAL A 119 -22.12 -10.50 14.47
N ASN A 120 -22.52 -11.73 14.13
CA ASN A 120 -23.48 -12.51 14.93
C ASN A 120 -24.78 -11.76 15.27
N GLY A 121 -25.27 -10.93 14.33
CA GLY A 121 -26.51 -10.15 14.51
C GLY A 121 -26.40 -8.99 15.49
N ARG A 122 -25.22 -8.62 15.95
CA ARG A 122 -24.96 -7.49 16.88
C ARG A 122 -24.06 -6.45 16.24
N PRO A 123 -24.28 -5.16 16.56
CA PRO A 123 -23.40 -4.10 16.12
C PRO A 123 -22.01 -4.23 16.77
N HIS A 124 -20.96 -4.01 16.00
CA HIS A 124 -19.58 -4.02 16.44
C HIS A 124 -18.81 -2.81 15.89
N GLY A 125 -17.83 -2.32 16.64
CA GLY A 125 -17.04 -1.16 16.29
C GLY A 125 -17.84 0.15 16.37
N LEU A 126 -17.26 1.22 15.85
CA LEU A 126 -17.90 2.53 15.75
C LEU A 126 -18.68 2.64 14.43
N PRO A 127 -19.81 3.37 14.41
CA PRO A 127 -20.49 3.68 13.16
C PRO A 127 -19.61 4.54 12.26
N GLY A 128 -19.82 4.44 10.97
CA GLY A 128 -19.12 5.22 9.96
C GLY A 128 -20.07 5.91 9.00
N THR A 129 -19.50 6.75 8.14
CA THR A 129 -20.22 7.44 7.07
C THR A 129 -19.44 7.34 5.75
N PHE A 130 -20.15 7.44 4.63
CA PHE A 130 -19.52 7.63 3.32
C PHE A 130 -20.44 8.40 2.38
N ARG A 131 -19.88 8.88 1.28
CA ARG A 131 -20.63 9.52 0.21
C ARG A 131 -20.32 8.83 -1.10
N THR A 132 -21.35 8.48 -1.86
CA THR A 132 -21.23 7.99 -3.24
C THR A 132 -20.81 9.11 -4.19
N LEU A 133 -20.14 8.75 -5.29
CA LEU A 133 -19.82 9.70 -6.35
C LEU A 133 -21.10 10.23 -7.02
N PRO A 134 -21.08 11.45 -7.59
CA PRO A 134 -22.13 11.88 -8.51
C PRO A 134 -22.20 10.96 -9.74
N SER A 135 -23.40 10.87 -10.34
CA SER A 135 -23.63 10.10 -11.57
C SER A 135 -23.49 10.97 -12.80
N ALA A 136 -22.74 10.52 -13.80
CA ALA A 136 -22.67 11.20 -15.10
C ALA A 136 -24.04 11.28 -15.78
N ALA A 137 -24.83 10.21 -15.68
CA ALA A 137 -26.18 10.16 -16.26
C ALA A 137 -27.12 11.22 -15.64
N GLU A 138 -27.05 11.42 -14.31
CA GLU A 138 -27.88 12.43 -13.62
C GLU A 138 -27.34 13.86 -13.78
N SER A 139 -26.04 14.00 -14.10
CA SER A 139 -25.40 15.30 -14.35
C SER A 139 -25.55 15.77 -15.80
N MET A 140 -25.97 14.90 -16.71
CA MET A 140 -26.04 15.16 -18.14
C MET A 140 -27.12 16.21 -18.49
N HIS A 141 -26.75 17.12 -19.39
CA HIS A 141 -27.70 18.03 -20.06
C HIS A 141 -27.28 18.16 -21.54
N PRO A 142 -28.15 17.88 -22.50
CA PRO A 142 -27.80 17.77 -23.93
C PRO A 142 -27.01 18.95 -24.50
N GLU A 143 -27.34 20.18 -24.07
CA GLU A 143 -26.72 21.42 -24.59
C GLU A 143 -25.62 21.99 -23.66
N LEU A 144 -25.75 21.80 -22.34
CA LEU A 144 -24.94 22.50 -21.36
C LEU A 144 -23.88 21.62 -20.70
N ASN A 145 -24.10 20.30 -20.68
CA ASN A 145 -23.21 19.32 -20.08
C ASN A 145 -23.44 17.95 -20.76
N PRO A 146 -23.15 17.83 -22.07
CA PRO A 146 -23.45 16.61 -22.82
C PRO A 146 -22.67 15.37 -22.35
N GLU A 147 -21.49 15.58 -21.76
CA GLU A 147 -20.63 14.50 -21.21
C GLU A 147 -21.04 14.09 -19.78
N GLY A 148 -22.01 14.78 -19.16
CA GLY A 148 -22.43 14.47 -17.78
C GLY A 148 -21.33 14.74 -16.75
N LEU A 149 -20.51 15.75 -16.97
CA LEU A 149 -19.42 16.10 -16.08
C LEU A 149 -19.94 16.60 -14.72
N PHE A 150 -19.15 16.40 -13.67
CA PHE A 150 -19.42 16.87 -12.32
C PHE A 150 -18.13 17.25 -11.61
N ASN A 151 -18.25 18.05 -10.56
CA ASN A 151 -17.13 18.40 -9.69
C ASN A 151 -16.94 17.34 -8.62
N PHE A 152 -15.69 17.04 -8.29
CA PHE A 152 -15.36 16.17 -7.18
C PHE A 152 -14.08 16.60 -6.50
N ARG A 153 -13.84 16.05 -5.31
CA ARG A 153 -12.62 16.25 -4.52
C ARG A 153 -12.11 14.93 -4.02
N PHE A 154 -10.80 14.81 -3.96
CA PHE A 154 -10.14 13.71 -3.28
C PHE A 154 -8.96 14.23 -2.47
N GLU A 155 -8.53 13.45 -1.52
CA GLU A 155 -7.32 13.72 -0.76
C GLU A 155 -6.25 12.73 -1.19
N VAL A 156 -4.98 13.15 -1.19
CA VAL A 156 -3.83 12.30 -1.51
C VAL A 156 -2.69 12.59 -0.56
N GLY A 157 -2.03 11.52 -0.11
CA GLY A 157 -0.83 11.59 0.71
C GLY A 157 -0.13 10.25 0.84
N SER A 158 0.96 10.23 1.61
CA SER A 158 1.83 9.08 1.83
C SER A 158 2.43 9.11 3.24
N CYS A 159 3.18 8.08 3.60
CA CYS A 159 4.06 8.04 4.77
C CYS A 159 3.30 8.28 6.09
N ALA A 160 2.45 7.31 6.46
CA ALA A 160 1.53 7.38 7.61
C ALA A 160 2.08 6.70 8.89
N ASN A 161 3.34 6.90 9.21
CA ASN A 161 4.02 6.25 10.34
C ASN A 161 3.27 6.44 11.68
N GLN A 162 2.90 5.35 12.34
CA GLN A 162 2.20 5.36 13.64
C GLN A 162 3.16 5.03 14.81
N ASN A 163 4.49 5.07 14.58
CA ASN A 163 5.48 4.78 15.61
C ASN A 163 6.28 6.02 16.04
N PRO A 164 5.96 6.63 17.19
CA PRO A 164 6.69 7.81 17.69
C PRO A 164 8.17 7.55 18.01
N LEU A 165 8.56 6.31 18.23
CA LEU A 165 9.96 5.95 18.51
C LEU A 165 10.81 5.89 17.24
N HIS A 166 10.17 5.70 16.08
CA HIS A 166 10.83 5.54 14.78
C HIS A 166 10.50 6.64 13.77
N GLY A 167 9.97 7.78 14.26
CA GLY A 167 9.79 8.97 13.44
C GLY A 167 8.34 9.32 13.12
N GLY A 168 7.36 8.57 13.62
CA GLY A 168 5.96 9.00 13.62
C GLY A 168 5.70 10.10 14.66
N GLY A 169 4.67 10.91 14.47
CA GLY A 169 4.20 11.84 15.49
C GLY A 169 3.48 11.11 16.63
N HIS A 170 3.61 11.64 17.87
CA HIS A 170 2.82 11.15 19.01
C HIS A 170 1.31 11.36 18.82
N ARG A 171 0.95 12.34 18.01
CA ARG A 171 -0.39 12.62 17.52
C ARG A 171 -0.33 12.72 16.01
N ALA A 172 -1.24 12.03 15.34
CA ALA A 172 -1.36 12.10 13.90
C ALA A 172 -2.15 13.36 13.49
N LEU A 173 -1.54 14.54 13.68
CA LEU A 173 -2.20 15.84 13.55
C LEU A 173 -2.82 16.06 12.18
N ALA A 174 -2.16 15.62 11.10
CA ALA A 174 -2.75 15.69 9.76
C ALA A 174 -4.10 14.96 9.70
N TYR A 175 -4.16 13.73 10.24
CA TYR A 175 -5.41 12.97 10.28
C TYR A 175 -6.48 13.59 11.20
N GLU A 176 -6.08 14.27 12.30
CA GLU A 176 -7.05 15.02 13.13
C GLU A 176 -7.72 16.13 12.32
N HIS A 177 -6.93 16.92 11.56
CA HIS A 177 -7.46 17.96 10.67
C HIS A 177 -8.24 17.39 9.50
N MET A 178 -7.75 16.34 8.86
CA MET A 178 -8.44 15.66 7.77
C MET A 178 -9.81 15.15 8.21
N ASN A 179 -9.90 14.46 9.36
CA ASN A 179 -11.17 13.96 9.90
C ASN A 179 -12.15 15.10 10.22
N ARG A 180 -11.68 16.16 10.85
CA ARG A 180 -12.52 17.28 11.27
C ARG A 180 -13.02 18.12 10.08
N ASP A 181 -12.13 18.42 9.14
CA ASP A 181 -12.37 19.45 8.13
C ASP A 181 -12.73 18.89 6.76
N TRP A 182 -12.35 17.64 6.45
CA TRP A 182 -12.39 17.10 5.09
C TRP A 182 -13.16 15.79 4.91
N ALA A 183 -13.35 14.97 5.93
CA ALA A 183 -14.02 13.67 5.80
C ALA A 183 -15.39 13.74 5.13
N GLU A 184 -16.15 14.84 5.33
CA GLU A 184 -17.46 15.05 4.70
C GLU A 184 -17.39 15.76 3.34
N LYS A 185 -16.21 16.26 2.93
CA LYS A 185 -16.07 17.10 1.73
C LYS A 185 -15.36 16.40 0.59
N VAL A 186 -14.53 15.40 0.88
CA VAL A 186 -13.85 14.58 -0.13
C VAL A 186 -14.69 13.35 -0.46
N HIS A 187 -14.58 12.86 -1.68
CA HIS A 187 -15.30 11.68 -2.14
C HIS A 187 -14.49 10.41 -1.91
N PHE A 188 -13.16 10.51 -2.01
CA PHE A 188 -12.24 9.42 -1.77
C PHE A 188 -10.86 9.94 -1.38
N HIS A 189 -10.01 9.03 -0.95
CA HIS A 189 -8.63 9.22 -0.59
C HIS A 189 -7.73 8.32 -1.43
N ILE A 190 -6.50 8.76 -1.71
CA ILE A 190 -5.45 7.93 -2.30
C ILE A 190 -4.27 7.92 -1.33
N MET A 191 -4.01 6.77 -0.74
CA MET A 191 -2.81 6.54 0.06
C MET A 191 -1.70 6.00 -0.82
N ASN A 192 -0.70 6.82 -1.05
CA ASN A 192 0.35 6.59 -2.04
C ASN A 192 1.61 5.98 -1.40
N GLY A 193 1.49 4.78 -0.85
CA GLY A 193 2.57 4.04 -0.21
C GLY A 193 2.90 4.48 1.22
N ASP A 194 3.66 3.66 1.92
CA ASP A 194 4.08 3.87 3.31
C ASP A 194 2.92 4.04 4.28
N TRP A 195 1.88 3.25 4.11
CA TRP A 195 0.80 3.20 5.08
C TRP A 195 1.27 2.64 6.43
N LEU A 196 2.23 1.71 6.40
CA LEU A 196 2.87 1.13 7.58
C LEU A 196 4.40 1.21 7.48
N TYR A 197 5.08 0.97 8.62
CA TYR A 197 6.53 0.83 8.74
C TYR A 197 6.84 -0.44 9.52
N GLU A 198 7.98 -1.09 9.24
CA GLU A 198 8.36 -2.39 9.79
C GLU A 198 8.63 -2.34 11.28
N GLU A 199 7.79 -2.93 12.09
CA GLU A 199 7.96 -2.99 13.52
C GLU A 199 7.84 -4.40 14.10
N LEU A 200 6.85 -5.16 13.66
CA LEU A 200 6.58 -6.50 14.17
C LEU A 200 7.03 -7.60 13.20
N ARG A 201 7.89 -7.25 12.27
CA ARG A 201 8.55 -8.22 11.39
C ARG A 201 9.82 -8.78 11.99
N ASP A 202 10.26 -8.21 13.13
CA ASP A 202 11.35 -8.74 13.91
C ASP A 202 11.00 -10.13 14.42
N TYR A 203 11.83 -11.06 14.08
CA TYR A 203 11.79 -12.35 14.73
C TYR A 203 12.23 -12.19 16.19
N PRO A 204 11.74 -13.03 17.13
CA PRO A 204 12.32 -13.12 18.45
C PRO A 204 13.80 -13.50 18.28
N SER A 205 14.65 -12.49 18.22
CA SER A 205 16.03 -12.59 17.72
C SER A 205 16.87 -13.64 18.45
N GLU A 206 16.60 -13.88 19.72
CA GLU A 206 17.34 -14.84 20.53
C GLU A 206 16.90 -16.29 20.26
N ALA A 207 15.61 -16.56 20.22
CA ALA A 207 15.10 -17.91 19.92
C ALA A 207 15.51 -18.33 18.50
N TRP A 208 15.43 -17.41 17.56
CA TRP A 208 15.80 -17.67 16.19
C TRP A 208 17.32 -17.88 16.02
N ARG A 209 18.19 -17.06 16.64
CA ARG A 209 19.64 -17.27 16.66
C ARG A 209 20.04 -18.62 17.22
N LEU A 210 19.36 -19.07 18.28
CA LEU A 210 19.59 -20.40 18.87
C LEU A 210 19.24 -21.52 17.90
N ILE A 211 18.14 -21.41 17.18
CA ILE A 211 17.71 -22.40 16.17
C ILE A 211 18.69 -22.44 14.99
N GLN A 212 19.15 -21.29 14.52
CA GLN A 212 20.02 -21.19 13.35
C GLN A 212 21.52 -21.23 13.67
N GLY A 213 21.91 -21.22 14.93
CA GLY A 213 23.33 -21.23 15.35
C GLY A 213 24.09 -19.95 15.01
N VAL A 214 23.43 -18.85 14.76
CA VAL A 214 24.03 -17.56 14.35
C VAL A 214 24.41 -16.74 15.57
N LYS A 215 25.64 -16.20 15.62
CA LYS A 215 26.14 -15.42 16.76
C LYS A 215 25.73 -13.94 16.74
N GLN A 216 25.58 -13.36 15.57
CA GLN A 216 25.17 -11.97 15.39
C GLN A 216 24.21 -11.87 14.20
N ASN A 217 23.20 -11.00 14.32
CA ASN A 217 22.32 -10.69 13.21
C ASN A 217 22.90 -9.54 12.40
N PRO A 218 23.17 -9.71 11.10
CA PRO A 218 23.28 -8.57 10.21
C PRO A 218 21.98 -7.77 10.26
N LYS A 219 22.03 -6.45 10.13
CA LYS A 219 20.86 -5.56 10.23
C LYS A 219 19.70 -5.98 9.31
N ALA A 220 20.02 -6.41 8.10
CA ALA A 220 19.05 -6.90 7.11
C ALA A 220 18.28 -8.17 7.52
N VAL A 221 18.64 -8.77 8.62
CA VAL A 221 18.09 -10.04 9.10
C VAL A 221 17.26 -9.86 10.35
N GLU A 222 17.31 -8.71 10.94
CA GLU A 222 16.40 -8.32 12.01
C GLU A 222 14.96 -8.27 11.49
N ILE A 223 14.77 -7.98 10.18
CA ILE A 223 13.48 -7.99 9.52
C ILE A 223 13.30 -9.33 8.80
N MET A 224 12.46 -10.18 9.36
CA MET A 224 12.15 -11.49 8.78
C MET A 224 10.87 -11.42 7.94
N PRO A 225 10.92 -11.75 6.65
CA PRO A 225 9.73 -11.80 5.84
C PRO A 225 8.89 -13.02 6.22
N SER A 226 7.75 -12.77 6.81
CA SER A 226 6.69 -13.76 6.95
C SER A 226 5.34 -13.07 6.76
N VAL A 227 4.41 -13.71 6.08
CA VAL A 227 3.06 -13.17 5.87
C VAL A 227 2.42 -12.80 7.21
N VAL A 228 2.54 -13.70 8.20
CA VAL A 228 1.99 -13.47 9.55
C VAL A 228 2.61 -12.24 10.22
N GLY A 229 3.93 -12.05 10.11
CA GLY A 229 4.61 -10.87 10.68
C GLY A 229 4.13 -9.57 10.05
N VAL A 230 3.88 -9.55 8.75
CA VAL A 230 3.33 -8.38 8.06
C VAL A 230 1.88 -8.13 8.47
N TRP A 231 1.05 -9.18 8.60
CA TRP A 231 -0.32 -9.05 9.13
C TRP A 231 -0.35 -8.46 10.55
N GLU A 232 0.55 -8.93 11.44
CA GLU A 232 0.67 -8.37 12.81
C GLU A 232 1.03 -6.88 12.77
N ASN A 233 1.88 -6.47 11.83
CA ASN A 233 2.25 -5.08 11.65
C ASN A 233 1.05 -4.22 11.21
N TYR A 234 0.23 -4.69 10.26
CA TYR A 234 -1.02 -3.99 9.87
C TYR A 234 -1.96 -3.83 11.06
N LYS A 235 -2.16 -4.90 11.85
CA LYS A 235 -2.99 -4.85 13.07
C LYS A 235 -2.47 -3.86 14.08
N LEU A 236 -1.15 -3.80 14.29
CA LEU A 236 -0.53 -2.85 15.18
C LEU A 236 -0.83 -1.41 14.75
N TYR A 237 -0.72 -1.11 13.45
CA TYR A 237 -0.98 0.23 12.91
C TYR A 237 -2.46 0.61 13.01
N LEU A 238 -3.38 -0.29 12.73
CA LEU A 238 -4.81 -0.09 12.94
C LEU A 238 -5.16 0.15 14.42
N ASN A 239 -4.44 -0.49 15.35
CA ASN A 239 -4.65 -0.31 16.79
C ASN A 239 -4.07 1.01 17.32
N ARG A 240 -2.91 1.44 16.82
CA ARG A 240 -2.26 2.70 17.23
C ARG A 240 -2.88 3.92 16.58
N GLY A 241 -3.12 3.85 15.28
CA GLY A 241 -3.61 4.97 14.47
C GLY A 241 -5.11 5.15 14.60
N GLN A 242 -5.59 5.69 15.70
CA GLN A 242 -7.02 5.92 15.91
C GLN A 242 -7.59 6.91 14.89
N GLU A 243 -6.88 8.00 14.62
CA GLU A 243 -7.25 9.03 13.64
C GLU A 243 -7.15 8.49 12.20
N LEU A 244 -6.13 7.67 11.91
CA LEU A 244 -5.97 6.93 10.65
C LEU A 244 -7.15 5.97 10.44
N SER A 245 -7.48 5.16 11.44
CA SER A 245 -8.60 4.22 11.41
C SER A 245 -9.95 4.94 11.27
N GLN A 246 -10.11 6.10 11.91
CA GLN A 246 -11.30 6.94 11.74
C GLN A 246 -11.41 7.48 10.31
N TRP A 247 -10.29 7.90 9.71
CA TRP A 247 -10.26 8.37 8.33
C TRP A 247 -10.75 7.31 7.36
N HIS A 248 -10.14 6.12 7.38
CA HIS A 248 -10.52 5.01 6.49
C HIS A 248 -11.91 4.44 6.76
N ARG A 249 -12.47 4.64 7.96
CA ARG A 249 -13.87 4.30 8.27
C ARG A 249 -14.87 5.26 7.61
N ASN A 250 -14.48 6.50 7.35
CA ASN A 250 -15.39 7.54 6.86
C ASN A 250 -15.11 8.00 5.43
N VAL A 251 -13.92 7.71 4.90
CA VAL A 251 -13.50 8.12 3.56
C VAL A 251 -13.04 6.89 2.77
N PRO A 252 -13.73 6.56 1.66
CA PRO A 252 -13.30 5.47 0.79
C PRO A 252 -11.89 5.71 0.27
N SER A 253 -11.03 4.70 0.33
CA SER A 253 -9.62 4.83 0.00
C SER A 253 -9.20 3.92 -1.14
N TYR A 254 -8.19 4.35 -1.89
CA TYR A 254 -7.39 3.57 -2.82
C TYR A 254 -5.95 3.58 -2.31
N PHE A 255 -5.18 2.51 -2.58
CA PHE A 255 -3.86 2.34 -2.02
C PHE A 255 -2.85 1.93 -3.10
N THR A 256 -1.66 2.52 -3.10
CA THR A 256 -0.47 1.91 -3.67
C THR A 256 0.37 1.36 -2.52
N PHE A 257 1.39 0.59 -2.82
CA PHE A 257 2.43 0.26 -1.84
C PHE A 257 3.75 0.91 -2.23
N ASP A 258 4.62 1.06 -1.25
CA ASP A 258 6.00 1.46 -1.46
C ASP A 258 6.94 0.46 -0.77
N ASP A 259 8.15 0.86 -0.39
CA ASP A 259 9.12 -0.06 0.20
C ASP A 259 8.70 -0.54 1.59
N HIS A 260 8.12 0.31 2.43
CA HIS A 260 7.77 -0.07 3.80
C HIS A 260 6.66 -1.13 3.91
N GLU A 261 5.77 -1.28 2.93
CA GLU A 261 4.87 -2.42 2.85
C GLU A 261 5.63 -3.73 2.58
N LEU A 262 6.79 -3.64 1.93
CA LEU A 262 7.67 -4.75 1.58
C LEU A 262 8.83 -4.84 2.57
N VAL A 263 9.85 -4.06 2.37
CA VAL A 263 10.97 -3.82 3.28
C VAL A 263 11.69 -2.53 2.89
N ASN A 264 12.03 -1.71 3.89
CA ASN A 264 12.65 -0.39 3.71
C ASN A 264 13.79 -0.38 2.69
N ASP A 265 13.74 0.59 1.79
CA ASP A 265 14.72 0.82 0.73
C ASP A 265 14.87 -0.37 -0.26
N ILE A 266 13.80 -1.11 -0.54
CA ILE A 266 13.86 -2.22 -1.51
C ILE A 266 13.89 -1.69 -2.95
N TRP A 267 14.84 -2.17 -3.74
CA TRP A 267 14.92 -1.91 -5.19
C TRP A 267 15.43 -3.14 -5.95
N GLY A 268 14.97 -3.33 -7.19
CA GLY A 268 15.43 -4.40 -8.06
C GLY A 268 15.07 -5.80 -7.57
N ALA A 269 13.76 -6.10 -7.43
CA ALA A 269 13.29 -7.37 -6.87
C ALA A 269 12.93 -8.42 -7.93
N SER A 270 12.91 -8.09 -9.23
CA SER A 270 12.37 -8.97 -10.28
C SER A 270 13.40 -9.53 -11.26
N GLU A 271 14.68 -9.22 -11.11
CA GLU A 271 15.70 -9.59 -12.08
C GLU A 271 15.96 -11.11 -12.11
N ALA A 272 15.51 -11.76 -13.18
CA ALA A 272 15.67 -13.20 -13.37
C ALA A 272 17.16 -13.62 -13.44
N GLY A 273 17.46 -14.80 -12.89
CA GLY A 273 18.82 -15.33 -12.82
C GLY A 273 19.66 -14.77 -11.67
N LYS A 274 19.10 -13.93 -10.82
CA LYS A 274 19.77 -13.39 -9.63
C LYS A 274 19.35 -14.12 -8.36
N ARG A 275 20.25 -14.14 -7.37
CA ARG A 275 19.98 -14.62 -6.01
C ARG A 275 19.64 -13.42 -5.13
N HIS A 276 18.38 -13.00 -5.13
CA HIS A 276 17.92 -11.86 -4.37
C HIS A 276 16.99 -12.26 -3.24
N ARG A 277 17.27 -11.84 -2.04
CA ARG A 277 16.31 -11.88 -0.93
C ARG A 277 15.18 -10.88 -1.11
N ARG A 278 15.38 -9.83 -1.87
CA ARG A 278 14.38 -8.80 -2.14
C ARG A 278 13.06 -9.35 -2.67
N THR A 279 13.12 -10.35 -3.54
CA THR A 279 11.92 -10.93 -4.16
C THR A 279 10.98 -11.58 -3.15
N VAL A 280 11.50 -12.24 -2.11
CA VAL A 280 10.63 -12.82 -1.08
C VAL A 280 9.97 -11.75 -0.23
N PHE A 281 10.63 -10.63 0.05
CA PHE A 281 10.00 -9.48 0.70
C PHE A 281 8.91 -8.87 -0.16
N ARG A 282 9.15 -8.71 -1.46
CA ARG A 282 8.14 -8.28 -2.43
C ARG A 282 6.90 -9.16 -2.35
N ASP A 283 7.06 -10.46 -2.51
CA ASP A 283 5.92 -11.38 -2.62
C ASP A 283 5.13 -11.49 -1.31
N ILE A 284 5.81 -11.61 -0.18
CA ILE A 284 5.18 -11.70 1.15
C ILE A 284 4.52 -10.36 1.54
N GLY A 285 5.18 -9.25 1.29
CA GLY A 285 4.63 -7.92 1.55
C GLY A 285 3.40 -7.64 0.71
N THR A 286 3.46 -7.93 -0.59
CA THR A 286 2.34 -7.75 -1.52
C THR A 286 1.16 -8.67 -1.17
N TYR A 287 1.42 -9.92 -0.71
CA TYR A 287 0.36 -10.81 -0.23
C TYR A 287 -0.41 -10.18 0.92
N ALA A 288 0.30 -9.72 1.96
CA ALA A 288 -0.32 -9.10 3.12
C ALA A 288 -0.98 -7.75 2.79
N TRP A 289 -0.39 -6.97 1.88
CA TRP A 289 -0.97 -5.72 1.39
C TRP A 289 -2.33 -5.95 0.71
N HIS A 290 -2.48 -7.03 -0.06
CA HIS A 290 -3.79 -7.36 -0.66
C HIS A 290 -4.84 -7.67 0.39
N ASP A 291 -4.48 -8.37 1.47
CA ASP A 291 -5.42 -8.71 2.53
C ASP A 291 -5.90 -7.47 3.31
N TYR A 292 -5.06 -6.46 3.44
CA TYR A 292 -5.34 -5.30 4.28
C TYR A 292 -5.69 -4.01 3.52
N LEU A 293 -5.12 -3.79 2.34
CA LEU A 293 -5.28 -2.53 1.60
C LEU A 293 -5.67 -2.73 0.13
N GLY A 294 -4.98 -3.61 -0.60
CA GLY A 294 -5.13 -3.77 -2.05
C GLY A 294 -6.51 -4.22 -2.52
N TRP A 295 -7.32 -4.82 -1.63
CA TRP A 295 -8.71 -5.16 -1.86
C TRP A 295 -9.57 -3.93 -2.28
N ALA A 296 -9.15 -2.72 -1.90
CA ALA A 296 -9.86 -1.47 -2.20
C ALA A 296 -9.70 -1.05 -3.66
N ASN A 297 -8.68 -1.54 -4.37
CA ASN A 297 -8.36 -1.09 -5.71
C ASN A 297 -9.11 -1.88 -6.79
N PRO A 298 -9.45 -1.23 -7.91
CA PRO A 298 -9.73 -1.94 -9.15
C PRO A 298 -8.41 -2.38 -9.79
N MET A 299 -8.06 -3.64 -9.63
CA MET A 299 -6.81 -4.19 -10.16
C MET A 299 -6.98 -4.62 -11.63
N GLU A 300 -5.94 -4.42 -12.43
CA GLU A 300 -5.89 -4.95 -13.81
C GLU A 300 -5.81 -6.47 -13.80
N HIS A 301 -5.16 -7.04 -12.78
CA HIS A 301 -4.96 -8.47 -12.59
C HIS A 301 -5.32 -8.84 -11.15
N GLU A 302 -6.20 -9.82 -10.96
CA GLU A 302 -6.76 -10.15 -9.63
C GLU A 302 -6.26 -11.48 -9.05
N HIS A 303 -5.28 -12.13 -9.68
CA HIS A 303 -4.75 -13.38 -9.15
C HIS A 303 -3.89 -13.15 -7.90
N PRO A 304 -4.11 -13.93 -6.83
CA PRO A 304 -3.30 -13.83 -5.63
C PRO A 304 -1.85 -14.27 -5.87
N ILE A 305 -0.94 -13.83 -5.01
CA ILE A 305 0.40 -14.42 -4.91
C ILE A 305 0.25 -15.92 -4.64
N HIS A 306 0.95 -16.73 -5.41
CA HIS A 306 1.00 -18.16 -5.19
C HIS A 306 2.20 -18.52 -4.30
N LEU A 307 1.92 -19.17 -3.18
CA LEU A 307 2.92 -19.71 -2.27
C LEU A 307 2.85 -21.24 -2.33
N GLY A 308 3.97 -21.92 -2.59
CA GLY A 308 3.97 -23.36 -2.80
C GLY A 308 5.18 -24.08 -2.24
N ARG A 309 5.10 -25.40 -2.25
CA ARG A 309 6.19 -26.32 -1.95
C ARG A 309 6.36 -27.30 -3.10
N GLY A 310 7.57 -27.34 -3.63
CA GLY A 310 7.85 -28.16 -4.79
C GLY A 310 9.17 -28.90 -4.69
N ALA A 311 9.50 -29.53 -5.79
CA ALA A 311 10.78 -30.24 -5.97
C ALA A 311 11.44 -29.81 -7.28
N MET A 312 12.76 -29.76 -7.28
CA MET A 312 13.59 -29.59 -8.46
C MET A 312 14.71 -30.65 -8.48
N LYS A 313 15.11 -31.07 -9.68
CA LYS A 313 16.21 -32.02 -9.86
C LYS A 313 17.40 -31.34 -10.53
N ALA A 314 18.60 -31.61 -10.03
CA ALA A 314 19.84 -31.08 -10.57
C ALA A 314 19.92 -31.26 -12.10
N GLY A 315 20.21 -30.19 -12.82
CA GLY A 315 20.28 -30.18 -14.27
C GLY A 315 18.93 -30.15 -15.01
N SER A 316 17.78 -30.20 -14.30
CA SER A 316 16.43 -30.03 -14.85
C SER A 316 16.01 -28.56 -14.73
N ASP A 317 15.22 -28.11 -15.70
CA ASP A 317 14.54 -26.81 -15.74
C ASP A 317 13.08 -26.89 -15.25
N LEU A 318 12.68 -28.01 -14.65
CA LEU A 318 11.32 -28.26 -14.18
C LEU A 318 11.21 -28.09 -12.65
N LEU A 319 10.18 -27.34 -12.24
CA LEU A 319 9.68 -27.32 -10.88
C LEU A 319 8.38 -28.13 -10.83
N VAL A 320 8.29 -29.07 -9.89
CA VAL A 320 7.12 -29.93 -9.70
C VAL A 320 6.53 -29.70 -8.32
N ASP A 321 5.25 -29.31 -8.28
CA ASP A 321 4.46 -29.19 -7.04
C ASP A 321 3.18 -30.02 -7.13
N PRO A 322 3.11 -31.19 -6.47
CA PRO A 322 1.95 -32.07 -6.55
C PRO A 322 0.65 -31.48 -5.99
N LEU A 323 0.72 -30.40 -5.21
CA LEU A 323 -0.43 -29.74 -4.59
C LEU A 323 -0.93 -28.54 -5.41
N ALA A 324 -0.14 -28.03 -6.33
CA ALA A 324 -0.52 -26.92 -7.19
C ALA A 324 -1.40 -27.37 -8.36
N ASP A 325 -2.14 -26.42 -8.91
CA ASP A 325 -2.77 -26.52 -10.24
C ASP A 325 -2.38 -25.29 -11.05
N PHE A 326 -1.20 -25.36 -11.66
CA PHE A 326 -0.62 -24.27 -12.44
C PHE A 326 -1.44 -23.88 -13.67
N THR A 327 -2.33 -24.76 -14.14
CA THR A 327 -3.23 -24.45 -15.27
C THR A 327 -4.25 -23.35 -14.92
N LYS A 328 -4.42 -23.06 -13.63
CA LYS A 328 -5.26 -21.97 -13.13
C LYS A 328 -4.51 -20.65 -12.98
N LEU A 329 -3.19 -20.65 -13.14
CA LEU A 329 -2.38 -19.44 -13.05
C LEU A 329 -2.18 -18.84 -14.44
N PRO A 330 -2.77 -17.68 -14.76
CA PRO A 330 -2.50 -17.00 -16.02
C PRO A 330 -1.12 -16.37 -15.97
N LEU A 331 -0.16 -16.93 -16.69
CA LEU A 331 1.24 -16.46 -16.70
C LEU A 331 1.37 -14.98 -17.09
N SER A 332 0.45 -14.48 -17.94
CA SER A 332 0.43 -13.05 -18.33
C SER A 332 0.16 -12.09 -17.17
N GLU A 333 -0.41 -12.59 -16.07
CA GLU A 333 -0.76 -11.80 -14.89
C GLU A 333 0.23 -11.98 -13.74
N MET A 334 1.12 -12.99 -13.86
CA MET A 334 2.14 -13.27 -12.87
C MET A 334 3.43 -12.51 -13.19
N LEU A 335 4.19 -12.20 -12.15
CA LEU A 335 5.58 -11.80 -12.24
C LEU A 335 6.45 -13.05 -12.46
N ASN A 336 7.58 -13.13 -11.81
CA ASN A 336 8.47 -14.27 -11.82
C ASN A 336 8.25 -15.19 -10.61
N LEU A 337 8.93 -16.33 -10.61
CA LEU A 337 8.98 -17.28 -9.51
C LEU A 337 10.27 -17.07 -8.71
N HIS A 338 10.15 -17.07 -7.39
CA HIS A 338 11.30 -17.03 -6.49
C HIS A 338 11.35 -18.30 -5.63
N VAL A 339 12.46 -19.02 -5.67
CA VAL A 339 12.76 -20.11 -4.75
C VAL A 339 13.39 -19.53 -3.48
N HIS A 340 12.73 -19.76 -2.33
CA HIS A 340 13.13 -19.16 -1.06
C HIS A 340 14.33 -19.86 -0.43
N TRP A 341 15.04 -19.15 0.46
CA TRP A 341 16.02 -19.74 1.34
C TRP A 341 15.40 -20.61 2.43
N GLY A 342 14.24 -20.22 2.92
CA GLY A 342 13.47 -20.93 3.93
C GLY A 342 12.04 -21.21 3.49
N THR A 343 11.13 -21.29 4.43
CA THR A 343 9.71 -21.49 4.16
C THR A 343 8.91 -20.18 4.37
N PRO A 344 7.83 -19.94 3.61
CA PRO A 344 6.98 -18.76 3.82
C PRO A 344 6.41 -18.68 5.23
N GLU A 345 6.10 -19.83 5.85
CA GLU A 345 5.52 -19.89 7.20
C GLU A 345 6.53 -19.57 8.30
N ALA A 346 7.80 -19.90 8.07
CA ALA A 346 8.88 -19.67 9.02
C ALA A 346 9.68 -18.39 8.69
N GLY A 347 9.31 -17.69 7.62
CA GLY A 347 10.10 -16.63 7.04
C GLY A 347 11.34 -17.15 6.32
N VAL A 348 12.20 -16.26 5.88
CA VAL A 348 13.48 -16.62 5.25
C VAL A 348 14.47 -16.99 6.33
N ASN A 349 14.69 -18.28 6.49
CA ASN A 349 15.56 -18.79 7.55
C ASN A 349 17.05 -18.74 7.22
N ASP A 350 17.40 -18.54 5.97
CA ASP A 350 18.80 -18.49 5.61
C ASP A 350 19.34 -17.06 5.73
N MET A 351 20.15 -16.88 6.74
CA MET A 351 20.74 -15.60 7.11
C MET A 351 22.14 -15.43 6.55
N ARG A 352 22.62 -16.44 5.88
CA ARG A 352 23.96 -16.41 5.33
C ARG A 352 23.90 -15.66 4.02
N PHE A 353 24.46 -14.47 4.05
CA PHE A 353 24.63 -13.65 2.85
C PHE A 353 25.63 -14.24 1.89
N ASP A 354 26.54 -15.10 2.39
CA ASP A 354 27.50 -15.81 1.57
C ASP A 354 26.77 -16.93 0.83
N ASN A 355 26.78 -16.79 -0.45
CA ASN A 355 26.05 -17.54 -1.45
C ASN A 355 26.27 -19.07 -1.45
N ASP A 356 27.17 -19.60 -0.65
CA ASP A 356 27.63 -20.98 -0.79
C ASP A 356 26.95 -21.98 0.14
N GLU A 357 26.24 -21.53 1.18
CA GLU A 357 25.69 -22.40 2.21
C GLU A 357 24.16 -22.44 2.31
N GLY A 358 23.43 -21.63 1.53
CA GLY A 358 21.97 -21.64 1.48
C GLY A 358 21.43 -22.62 0.43
N ASN A 359 20.11 -22.59 0.19
CA ASN A 359 19.50 -23.34 -0.89
C ASN A 359 20.13 -22.90 -2.23
N GLN A 360 20.90 -23.79 -2.86
CA GLN A 360 21.60 -23.50 -4.11
C GLN A 360 20.63 -23.26 -5.29
N ASN A 361 19.36 -23.60 -5.16
CA ASN A 361 18.31 -23.30 -6.12
C ASN A 361 17.59 -21.99 -5.83
N SER A 362 18.00 -21.24 -4.78
CA SER A 362 17.40 -19.96 -4.44
C SER A 362 17.79 -18.86 -5.43
N TYR A 363 16.97 -18.70 -6.47
CA TYR A 363 17.07 -17.70 -7.53
C TYR A 363 15.70 -17.13 -7.86
N VAL A 364 15.71 -16.03 -8.60
CA VAL A 364 14.56 -15.53 -9.34
C VAL A 364 14.51 -16.24 -10.70
N TYR A 365 13.38 -16.81 -11.05
CA TYR A 365 13.18 -17.58 -12.28
C TYR A 365 12.06 -16.98 -13.13
N ASP A 366 12.31 -16.81 -14.42
CA ASP A 366 11.20 -16.61 -15.37
C ASP A 366 10.49 -17.94 -15.59
N ILE A 367 9.17 -17.89 -15.62
CA ILE A 367 8.32 -19.03 -15.96
C ILE A 367 8.17 -19.06 -17.46
N VAL A 368 8.70 -20.10 -18.10
CA VAL A 368 8.68 -20.27 -19.57
C VAL A 368 7.33 -20.82 -20.03
N GLU A 369 6.83 -21.84 -19.35
CA GLU A 369 5.54 -22.47 -19.69
C GLU A 369 4.95 -23.28 -18.52
N VAL A 370 3.66 -23.46 -18.54
CA VAL A 370 2.94 -24.46 -17.74
C VAL A 370 2.96 -25.77 -18.52
N VAL A 371 3.76 -26.75 -18.08
CA VAL A 371 3.89 -28.07 -18.75
C VAL A 371 2.63 -28.90 -18.49
N ASP A 372 2.18 -28.94 -17.25
CA ASP A 372 0.93 -29.57 -16.81
C ASP A 372 0.43 -28.94 -15.49
N ALA A 373 -0.61 -29.52 -14.89
CA ALA A 373 -1.20 -28.99 -13.68
C ALA A 373 -0.22 -28.85 -12.50
N ASN A 374 0.80 -29.68 -12.44
CA ASN A 374 1.74 -29.76 -11.33
C ASN A 374 3.17 -29.35 -11.70
N THR A 375 3.43 -28.95 -12.96
CA THR A 375 4.78 -28.77 -13.48
C THR A 375 4.92 -27.46 -14.22
N LEU A 376 5.92 -26.66 -13.80
CA LEU A 376 6.38 -25.46 -14.51
C LEU A 376 7.73 -25.73 -15.16
N ARG A 377 7.96 -25.16 -16.35
CA ARG A 377 9.29 -25.01 -16.95
C ARG A 377 9.82 -23.62 -16.65
N LEU A 378 11.05 -23.58 -16.14
CA LEU A 378 11.76 -22.35 -15.77
C LEU A 378 12.87 -22.04 -16.78
N HIS A 379 13.32 -20.79 -16.85
CA HIS A 379 14.39 -20.38 -17.79
C HIS A 379 15.78 -20.91 -17.41
N MET A 380 15.97 -21.35 -16.17
CA MET A 380 17.23 -21.90 -15.66
C MET A 380 17.06 -23.31 -15.11
N LYS A 381 18.16 -24.07 -15.13
CA LYS A 381 18.24 -25.40 -14.53
C LYS A 381 18.59 -25.33 -13.06
N ALA A 382 18.01 -26.23 -12.28
CA ALA A 382 18.37 -26.42 -10.88
C ALA A 382 19.85 -26.84 -10.72
N SER A 383 20.48 -26.31 -9.68
CA SER A 383 21.87 -26.62 -9.35
C SER A 383 22.01 -27.91 -8.55
N VAL A 384 21.04 -28.22 -7.70
CA VAL A 384 21.03 -29.40 -6.83
C VAL A 384 19.66 -30.04 -6.81
N ASP A 385 19.61 -31.31 -6.38
CA ASP A 385 18.34 -31.97 -6.03
C ASP A 385 17.77 -31.34 -4.77
N ASP A 386 16.50 -30.94 -4.83
CA ASP A 386 15.73 -30.45 -3.69
C ASP A 386 14.30 -30.99 -3.80
N ASP A 387 13.90 -31.79 -2.82
CA ASP A 387 12.58 -32.43 -2.81
C ASP A 387 11.53 -31.68 -1.96
N SER A 388 11.90 -30.54 -1.35
CA SER A 388 11.02 -29.79 -0.44
C SER A 388 11.32 -28.29 -0.40
N LEU A 389 11.61 -27.70 -1.55
CA LEU A 389 11.81 -26.25 -1.66
C LEU A 389 10.50 -25.48 -1.45
N SER A 390 10.61 -24.29 -0.87
CA SER A 390 9.53 -23.30 -0.83
C SER A 390 9.71 -22.28 -1.92
N TYR A 391 8.62 -21.85 -2.53
CA TYR A 391 8.66 -20.84 -3.58
C TYR A 391 7.44 -19.94 -3.55
N SER A 392 7.55 -18.77 -4.18
CA SER A 392 6.45 -17.86 -4.48
C SER A 392 6.42 -17.53 -5.97
N ILE A 393 5.23 -17.21 -6.47
CA ILE A 393 5.03 -16.60 -7.79
C ILE A 393 4.40 -15.24 -7.56
N GLY A 394 5.12 -14.17 -7.87
CA GLY A 394 4.68 -12.80 -7.70
C GLY A 394 3.51 -12.45 -8.63
N ARG A 395 2.78 -11.43 -8.28
CA ARG A 395 1.67 -10.90 -9.09
C ARG A 395 1.91 -9.45 -9.49
N ARG A 396 1.34 -9.05 -10.62
CA ARG A 396 1.25 -7.64 -11.01
C ARG A 396 0.17 -6.95 -10.19
N SER A 397 0.49 -5.79 -9.61
CA SER A 397 -0.33 -5.10 -8.62
C SER A 397 -0.63 -3.65 -9.01
N TYR A 398 -0.91 -3.41 -10.29
CA TYR A 398 -1.31 -2.10 -10.81
C TYR A 398 -2.75 -2.14 -11.33
N GLY A 399 -3.35 -0.96 -11.46
CA GLY A 399 -4.71 -0.84 -11.96
C GLY A 399 -5.10 0.60 -12.23
N LYS A 400 -6.31 0.81 -12.71
CA LYS A 400 -6.84 2.15 -12.97
C LYS A 400 -8.32 2.28 -12.64
N PHE A 401 -8.75 3.50 -12.42
CA PHE A 401 -10.17 3.84 -12.31
C PHE A 401 -10.45 5.22 -12.91
N ARG A 402 -11.72 5.50 -13.14
CA ARG A 402 -12.17 6.77 -13.73
C ARG A 402 -13.20 7.47 -12.86
N VAL A 403 -13.06 8.79 -12.75
CA VAL A 403 -14.06 9.68 -12.15
C VAL A 403 -14.26 10.88 -13.06
N ALA A 404 -15.45 11.04 -13.61
CA ALA A 404 -15.79 12.05 -14.61
C ALA A 404 -14.80 12.02 -15.81
N ASN A 405 -14.12 13.13 -16.09
CA ASN A 405 -13.13 13.28 -17.14
C ASN A 405 -11.68 13.03 -16.67
N CYS A 406 -11.50 12.38 -15.53
CA CYS A 406 -10.18 12.06 -14.97
C CYS A 406 -9.95 10.55 -14.93
N GLU A 407 -8.79 10.08 -15.35
CA GLU A 407 -8.31 8.71 -15.16
C GLU A 407 -7.17 8.67 -14.16
N PHE A 408 -7.22 7.69 -13.26
CA PHE A 408 -6.26 7.45 -12.20
C PHE A 408 -5.53 6.12 -12.45
N TYR A 409 -4.22 6.17 -12.57
CA TYR A 409 -3.35 5.01 -12.77
C TYR A 409 -2.59 4.74 -11.47
N LEU A 410 -2.96 3.66 -10.78
CA LEU A 410 -2.29 3.20 -9.56
C LEU A 410 -1.12 2.32 -9.99
N LEU A 411 0.10 2.83 -9.90
CA LEU A 411 1.30 2.12 -10.35
C LEU A 411 1.86 1.21 -9.26
N ASP A 412 2.48 0.13 -9.70
CA ASP A 412 3.41 -0.71 -8.95
C ASP A 412 4.84 -0.31 -9.33
N THR A 413 5.53 0.41 -8.44
CA THR A 413 6.90 0.90 -8.66
C THR A 413 7.97 0.01 -8.04
N ARG A 414 7.58 -1.11 -7.42
CA ARG A 414 8.49 -2.02 -6.71
C ARG A 414 8.49 -3.45 -7.25
N GLY A 415 7.36 -3.92 -7.81
CA GLY A 415 7.15 -5.32 -8.18
C GLY A 415 7.97 -5.80 -9.36
N ASP A 416 7.97 -5.05 -10.46
CA ASP A 416 8.65 -5.39 -11.72
C ASP A 416 9.88 -4.51 -12.00
N ARG A 417 10.41 -3.89 -10.94
CA ARG A 417 11.51 -2.93 -10.99
C ARG A 417 12.84 -3.64 -11.20
N ASP A 418 13.59 -3.21 -12.21
CA ASP A 418 14.97 -3.65 -12.45
C ASP A 418 15.96 -3.06 -11.42
N MET A 419 17.10 -3.72 -11.26
CA MET A 419 18.24 -3.14 -10.57
C MET A 419 18.82 -2.01 -11.45
N HIS A 420 18.84 -0.79 -10.92
CA HIS A 420 19.45 0.35 -11.60
C HIS A 420 20.97 0.45 -11.35
N ASP A 421 21.59 1.36 -12.07
CA ASP A 421 23.02 1.70 -11.91
C ASP A 421 23.17 3.22 -11.84
N VAL A 422 23.54 3.76 -10.67
CA VAL A 422 23.69 5.21 -10.49
C VAL A 422 24.86 5.81 -11.29
N SER A 423 25.79 4.98 -11.77
CA SER A 423 26.86 5.42 -12.67
C SER A 423 26.39 5.59 -14.12
N ASP A 424 25.30 4.92 -14.51
CA ASP A 424 24.64 5.03 -15.81
C ASP A 424 23.13 5.04 -15.69
N ARG A 425 22.57 6.12 -15.12
CA ARG A 425 21.14 6.32 -14.91
C ARG A 425 20.32 6.42 -16.22
N ALA A 426 20.99 6.60 -17.36
CA ALA A 426 20.36 6.64 -18.68
C ALA A 426 20.50 5.31 -19.45
N LYS A 427 20.94 4.25 -18.79
CA LYS A 427 21.12 2.94 -19.39
C LYS A 427 19.82 2.45 -20.05
N PRO A 428 19.84 2.20 -21.38
CA PRO A 428 18.65 1.77 -22.08
C PRO A 428 18.16 0.39 -21.62
N GLY A 429 16.82 0.23 -21.54
CA GLY A 429 16.18 -1.03 -21.21
C GLY A 429 16.08 -1.36 -19.73
N VAL A 430 16.62 -0.52 -18.85
CA VAL A 430 16.40 -0.61 -17.40
C VAL A 430 15.09 0.09 -17.06
N SER A 431 14.18 -0.58 -16.37
CA SER A 431 12.81 -0.16 -16.18
C SER A 431 12.40 -0.10 -14.70
N MET A 432 11.69 0.96 -14.33
CA MET A 432 10.98 1.09 -13.06
C MET A 432 9.70 0.23 -13.05
N LEU A 433 8.97 0.22 -14.16
CA LEU A 433 7.64 -0.40 -14.25
C LEU A 433 7.65 -1.81 -14.83
N GLY A 434 8.77 -2.21 -15.45
CA GLY A 434 8.76 -3.36 -16.34
C GLY A 434 7.96 -3.10 -17.62
N LYS A 435 8.25 -3.90 -18.66
CA LYS A 435 7.60 -3.74 -19.96
C LYS A 435 6.07 -3.89 -19.93
N PRO A 436 5.49 -4.89 -19.23
CA PRO A 436 4.04 -5.07 -19.24
C PRO A 436 3.27 -3.88 -18.69
N GLN A 437 3.64 -3.37 -17.53
CA GLN A 437 2.95 -2.23 -16.91
C GLN A 437 3.16 -0.94 -17.70
N ARG A 438 4.38 -0.70 -18.20
CA ARG A 438 4.68 0.47 -19.02
C ARG A 438 3.87 0.50 -20.31
N ASP A 439 3.80 -0.63 -21.03
CA ASP A 439 3.04 -0.70 -22.28
C ASP A 439 1.54 -0.58 -22.03
N TRP A 440 1.02 -1.15 -20.93
CA TRP A 440 -0.36 -0.98 -20.49
C TRP A 440 -0.67 0.49 -20.17
N LEU A 441 0.19 1.17 -19.41
CA LEU A 441 0.02 2.58 -19.04
C LEU A 441 -0.07 3.45 -20.30
N LEU A 442 0.91 3.35 -21.18
CA LEU A 442 0.97 4.15 -22.40
C LEU A 442 -0.22 3.88 -23.32
N SER A 443 -0.50 2.61 -23.61
CA SER A 443 -1.62 2.24 -24.47
C SER A 443 -2.97 2.67 -23.88
N SER A 444 -3.13 2.54 -22.58
CA SER A 444 -4.37 2.94 -21.90
C SER A 444 -4.59 4.45 -21.97
N MET A 445 -3.54 5.26 -21.77
CA MET A 445 -3.62 6.73 -21.87
C MET A 445 -3.86 7.20 -23.31
N GLU A 446 -3.23 6.57 -24.29
CA GLU A 446 -3.41 6.90 -25.72
C GLU A 446 -4.83 6.65 -26.25
N HIS A 447 -5.53 5.66 -25.69
CA HIS A 447 -6.89 5.32 -26.08
C HIS A 447 -7.97 5.99 -25.20
N SER A 448 -7.57 6.73 -24.18
CA SER A 448 -8.49 7.39 -23.26
C SER A 448 -8.99 8.73 -23.79
N ASP A 449 -10.28 8.99 -23.57
CA ASP A 449 -10.92 10.29 -23.83
C ASP A 449 -10.88 11.23 -22.61
N ALA A 450 -10.22 10.85 -21.51
CA ALA A 450 -10.05 11.69 -20.33
C ALA A 450 -9.31 12.99 -20.64
N ASP A 451 -9.64 14.05 -19.91
CA ASP A 451 -8.96 15.35 -19.99
C ASP A 451 -7.72 15.40 -19.11
N PHE A 452 -7.78 14.71 -17.97
CA PHE A 452 -6.75 14.71 -16.93
C PHE A 452 -6.33 13.29 -16.57
N PHE A 453 -5.03 13.08 -16.50
CA PHE A 453 -4.43 11.82 -16.07
C PHE A 453 -3.71 12.02 -14.73
N PHE A 454 -4.08 11.24 -13.74
CA PHE A 454 -3.39 11.14 -12.45
C PHE A 454 -2.58 9.84 -12.43
N VAL A 455 -1.27 9.96 -12.48
CA VAL A 455 -0.33 8.83 -12.41
C VAL A 455 0.17 8.74 -10.97
N ILE A 456 -0.30 7.74 -10.24
CA ILE A 456 0.01 7.56 -8.82
C ILE A 456 1.26 6.69 -8.71
N SER A 457 2.38 7.32 -8.40
CA SER A 457 3.69 6.71 -8.24
C SER A 457 4.15 6.87 -6.80
N SER A 458 4.42 5.79 -6.09
CA SER A 458 4.84 5.89 -4.69
C SER A 458 6.18 6.62 -4.53
N VAL A 459 7.05 6.57 -5.54
CA VAL A 459 8.39 7.18 -5.51
C VAL A 459 8.46 8.48 -6.32
N PRO A 460 9.39 9.42 -5.96
CA PRO A 460 9.56 10.70 -6.64
C PRO A 460 9.93 10.58 -8.11
N PHE A 461 9.44 11.54 -8.93
CA PHE A 461 9.63 11.49 -10.37
C PHE A 461 10.81 12.35 -10.85
N MET A 462 10.89 13.62 -10.41
CA MET A 462 11.95 14.55 -10.82
C MET A 462 13.03 14.74 -9.77
N ILE A 463 12.70 14.57 -8.51
CA ILE A 463 13.61 14.77 -7.39
C ILE A 463 14.31 13.45 -7.06
N PRO A 464 15.64 13.41 -6.93
CA PRO A 464 16.34 12.19 -6.54
C PRO A 464 16.04 11.78 -5.09
N HIS A 465 16.09 10.50 -4.81
CA HIS A 465 16.06 9.96 -3.47
C HIS A 465 17.22 8.98 -3.27
N SER A 466 18.35 9.53 -2.86
CA SER A 466 19.62 8.83 -2.74
C SER A 466 20.16 8.77 -1.31
N GLY A 467 19.26 8.79 -0.31
CA GLY A 467 19.61 8.72 1.11
C GLY A 467 20.45 7.50 1.51
N ALA A 468 20.96 7.52 2.72
CA ALA A 468 21.95 6.56 3.16
C ALA A 468 21.30 5.28 3.72
N GLY A 469 21.19 4.30 2.92
CA GLY A 469 21.14 3.02 3.46
C GLY A 469 19.85 2.40 3.87
N GLY A 470 19.36 1.43 4.12
CA GLY A 470 18.30 0.56 4.44
C GLY A 470 18.68 -0.89 4.29
N PHE A 471 17.75 -1.68 3.83
CA PHE A 471 17.95 -3.09 3.56
C PHE A 471 18.98 -3.30 2.43
N GLU A 472 20.03 -4.07 2.68
CA GLU A 472 21.11 -4.35 1.71
C GLU A 472 21.74 -3.08 1.10
N ALA A 473 21.89 -2.05 1.90
CA ALA A 473 22.40 -0.78 1.40
C ALA A 473 23.81 -0.91 0.83
N ASP A 474 23.91 -0.99 -0.48
CA ASP A 474 25.01 -0.42 -1.20
C ASP A 474 24.72 1.07 -1.36
N ALA A 475 25.12 1.87 -0.38
CA ALA A 475 24.83 3.30 -0.35
C ALA A 475 25.36 4.04 -1.58
N GLU A 476 26.37 3.48 -2.25
CA GLU A 476 26.92 4.04 -3.49
C GLU A 476 25.99 3.84 -4.70
N ASN A 477 25.10 2.84 -4.66
CA ASN A 477 24.17 2.52 -5.74
C ASN A 477 22.70 2.83 -5.39
N LYS A 478 22.42 3.42 -4.23
CA LYS A 478 21.05 3.71 -3.83
C LYS A 478 20.44 4.83 -4.64
N GLU A 479 19.31 4.56 -5.24
CA GLU A 479 18.40 5.54 -5.86
C GLU A 479 17.00 4.94 -5.93
N GLU A 480 16.06 5.47 -5.18
CA GLU A 480 14.70 4.96 -5.17
C GLU A 480 13.80 5.64 -6.19
N ALA A 481 14.10 6.89 -6.48
CA ALA A 481 13.32 7.72 -7.40
C ALA A 481 13.49 7.31 -8.89
N TRP A 482 12.62 7.83 -9.72
CA TRP A 482 12.71 7.74 -11.18
C TRP A 482 14.01 8.36 -11.77
N THR A 483 14.74 9.06 -10.94
CA THR A 483 16.06 9.59 -11.33
C THR A 483 17.14 8.49 -11.45
N GLY A 484 16.86 7.29 -11.04
CA GLY A 484 17.64 6.10 -11.39
C GLY A 484 17.34 5.53 -12.79
N PHE A 485 16.28 6.00 -13.47
CA PHE A 485 15.72 5.44 -14.70
C PHE A 485 15.47 6.53 -15.76
N PHE A 486 16.48 7.32 -16.11
CA PHE A 486 16.30 8.47 -17.01
C PHE A 486 15.79 8.09 -18.39
N ASP A 487 16.19 6.96 -18.95
CA ASP A 487 15.73 6.54 -20.28
C ASP A 487 14.21 6.35 -20.30
N GLU A 488 13.67 5.60 -19.33
CA GLU A 488 12.23 5.37 -19.23
C GLU A 488 11.47 6.64 -18.82
N ARG A 489 11.97 7.41 -17.86
CA ARG A 489 11.35 8.67 -17.41
C ARG A 489 11.20 9.69 -18.55
N GLU A 490 12.25 9.94 -19.30
CA GLU A 490 12.23 10.91 -20.41
C GLU A 490 11.33 10.41 -21.56
N MET A 491 11.30 9.11 -21.81
CA MET A 491 10.38 8.51 -22.77
C MET A 491 8.93 8.74 -22.34
N LEU A 492 8.57 8.51 -21.07
CA LEU A 492 7.23 8.77 -20.54
C LEU A 492 6.85 10.23 -20.65
N ILE A 493 7.71 11.18 -20.23
CA ILE A 493 7.43 12.61 -20.33
C ILE A 493 7.15 13.01 -21.77
N LYS A 494 7.93 12.50 -22.74
CA LYS A 494 7.72 12.79 -24.15
C LYS A 494 6.38 12.25 -24.64
N ARG A 495 6.06 10.97 -24.34
CA ARG A 495 4.80 10.34 -24.77
C ARG A 495 3.59 11.05 -24.15
N TRP A 496 3.66 11.44 -22.89
CA TRP A 496 2.60 12.21 -22.22
C TRP A 496 2.41 13.60 -22.82
N GLY A 497 3.50 14.29 -23.16
CA GLY A 497 3.44 15.58 -23.86
C GLY A 497 2.76 15.50 -25.25
N ASP A 498 2.91 14.36 -25.93
CA ASP A 498 2.30 14.12 -27.25
C ASP A 498 0.77 13.89 -27.17
N LEU A 499 0.20 13.65 -25.96
CA LEU A 499 -1.24 13.41 -25.77
C LEU A 499 -2.08 14.68 -25.88
N GLY A 500 -1.52 15.87 -25.67
CA GLY A 500 -2.26 17.13 -25.60
C GLY A 500 -3.25 17.18 -24.40
N LYS A 501 -2.95 16.47 -23.34
CA LYS A 501 -3.73 16.32 -22.09
C LYS A 501 -2.87 16.75 -20.90
N LYS A 502 -3.48 17.00 -19.75
CA LYS A 502 -2.71 17.28 -18.53
C LYS A 502 -2.43 15.98 -17.76
N VAL A 503 -1.17 15.77 -17.43
CA VAL A 503 -0.68 14.62 -16.70
C VAL A 503 -0.10 15.07 -15.36
N PHE A 504 -0.61 14.53 -14.28
CA PHE A 504 -0.20 14.82 -12.90
C PHE A 504 0.39 13.55 -12.30
N VAL A 505 1.71 13.55 -12.08
CA VAL A 505 2.40 12.48 -11.37
C VAL A 505 2.29 12.79 -9.88
N MET A 506 1.53 11.97 -9.17
CA MET A 506 1.37 12.08 -7.71
C MET A 506 2.41 11.19 -7.06
N THR A 507 3.29 11.75 -6.23
CA THR A 507 4.43 11.04 -5.66
C THR A 507 4.44 11.09 -4.14
N GLY A 508 5.28 10.25 -3.49
CA GLY A 508 5.43 10.09 -2.05
C GLY A 508 6.89 9.88 -1.64
N ASP A 509 7.13 9.01 -0.63
CA ASP A 509 8.43 8.50 -0.18
C ASP A 509 9.37 9.54 0.46
N LEU A 510 9.66 10.65 -0.18
CA LEU A 510 10.66 11.66 0.24
C LEU A 510 10.37 12.38 1.56
N HIS A 511 9.24 12.10 2.21
CA HIS A 511 8.85 12.76 3.45
C HIS A 511 8.86 14.31 3.37
N ASN A 512 8.62 14.85 2.18
CA ASN A 512 8.42 16.27 1.91
C ASN A 512 7.30 16.45 0.90
N SER A 513 6.55 17.54 1.02
CA SER A 513 5.57 17.92 0.00
C SER A 513 6.16 18.96 -0.94
N PHE A 514 5.91 18.82 -2.23
CA PHE A 514 6.33 19.81 -3.23
C PHE A 514 5.48 19.73 -4.50
N ALA A 515 5.50 20.82 -5.26
CA ALA A 515 4.89 20.93 -6.58
C ALA A 515 5.96 21.31 -7.60
N VAL A 516 6.06 20.54 -8.70
CA VAL A 516 7.07 20.72 -9.75
C VAL A 516 6.39 20.79 -11.10
N LYS A 517 6.65 21.86 -11.84
CA LYS A 517 6.29 21.96 -13.24
C LYS A 517 7.42 21.35 -14.08
N ILE A 518 7.12 20.28 -14.81
CA ILE A 518 8.06 19.55 -15.67
C ILE A 518 7.99 20.10 -17.09
N THR A 519 6.77 20.19 -17.64
CA THR A 519 6.44 20.85 -18.92
C THR A 519 5.15 21.64 -18.74
N ASP A 520 4.58 22.18 -19.81
CA ASP A 520 3.27 22.82 -19.72
C ASP A 520 2.13 21.80 -19.45
N ASP A 521 2.33 20.54 -19.81
CA ASP A 521 1.32 19.50 -19.71
C ASP A 521 1.62 18.46 -18.62
N VAL A 522 2.86 18.32 -18.19
CA VAL A 522 3.29 17.31 -17.21
C VAL A 522 3.77 17.98 -15.94
N TRP A 523 3.21 17.57 -14.80
CA TRP A 523 3.51 18.09 -13.47
C TRP A 523 3.74 16.96 -12.48
N GLU A 524 4.54 17.20 -11.46
CA GLU A 524 4.70 16.32 -10.30
C GLU A 524 4.18 17.01 -9.05
N PHE A 525 3.42 16.28 -8.23
CA PHE A 525 2.93 16.69 -6.92
C PHE A 525 3.29 15.62 -5.90
N CYS A 526 4.29 15.88 -5.09
CA CYS A 526 4.65 15.02 -3.96
C CYS A 526 3.81 15.40 -2.74
N CYS A 527 3.17 14.42 -2.14
CA CYS A 527 2.19 14.61 -1.08
C CYS A 527 2.54 13.75 0.13
N GLY A 528 2.99 14.40 1.19
CA GLY A 528 3.36 13.74 2.44
C GLY A 528 4.50 14.46 3.16
N PRO A 529 4.93 13.94 4.29
CA PRO A 529 4.35 12.80 5.00
C PRO A 529 3.06 13.18 5.72
N HIS A 530 2.13 12.22 5.86
CA HIS A 530 0.97 12.41 6.73
C HIS A 530 1.33 12.35 8.21
N ASN A 531 2.27 11.51 8.58
CA ASN A 531 2.69 11.34 9.98
C ASN A 531 4.09 10.73 10.08
N SER A 532 5.09 11.33 9.44
CA SER A 532 6.49 10.89 9.55
C SER A 532 7.44 12.08 9.65
N VAL A 533 8.66 11.84 10.14
CA VAL A 533 9.72 12.86 10.13
C VAL A 533 10.09 13.23 8.69
N ASN A 534 10.30 14.53 8.46
CA ASN A 534 10.72 15.00 7.14
C ASN A 534 12.19 14.69 6.86
N HIS A 535 12.51 14.40 5.62
CA HIS A 535 13.88 14.32 5.12
C HIS A 535 14.51 15.71 4.97
N VAL A 536 15.83 15.75 4.86
CA VAL A 536 16.59 16.98 4.65
C VAL A 536 17.12 16.98 3.21
N PRO A 537 16.69 17.91 2.38
CA PRO A 537 17.05 17.93 0.96
C PRO A 537 18.55 17.79 0.69
N LYS A 538 19.38 18.34 1.55
CA LYS A 538 20.85 18.26 1.42
C LYS A 538 21.39 16.84 1.40
N ASN A 539 20.80 15.94 2.18
CA ASN A 539 21.32 14.57 2.32
C ASN A 539 20.62 13.60 1.35
N ASP A 540 19.32 13.79 1.17
CA ASP A 540 18.47 12.79 0.54
C ASP A 540 18.04 13.19 -0.88
N GLU A 541 18.11 14.50 -1.22
CA GLU A 541 17.49 15.06 -2.42
C GLU A 541 18.46 15.90 -3.28
N SER A 542 19.76 15.61 -3.22
CA SER A 542 20.83 16.31 -3.97
C SER A 542 20.84 17.84 -3.77
N ASP A 543 20.55 18.29 -2.54
CA ASP A 543 20.58 19.72 -2.15
C ASP A 543 19.68 20.61 -3.05
N ARG A 544 18.52 20.10 -3.45
CA ARG A 544 17.57 20.85 -4.27
C ARG A 544 17.13 22.16 -3.60
N PRO A 545 16.84 23.21 -4.36
CA PRO A 545 16.31 24.45 -3.78
C PRO A 545 14.85 24.25 -3.28
N ALA A 546 14.41 25.14 -2.39
CA ALA A 546 13.02 25.16 -1.94
C ALA A 546 12.04 25.52 -3.08
N THR A 547 12.46 26.42 -3.97
CA THR A 547 11.68 26.85 -5.14
C THR A 547 12.62 27.26 -6.27
N GLY A 548 12.10 27.29 -7.51
CA GLY A 548 12.83 27.74 -8.70
C GLY A 548 13.40 26.59 -9.52
N LYS A 549 14.31 26.92 -10.41
CA LYS A 549 14.88 25.98 -11.35
C LYS A 549 15.76 24.94 -10.67
N PHE A 550 15.52 23.69 -11.01
CA PHE A 550 16.31 22.54 -10.55
C PHE A 550 16.62 21.62 -11.72
N LYS A 551 17.86 21.15 -11.78
CA LYS A 551 18.29 20.22 -12.80
C LYS A 551 19.04 19.05 -12.18
N PHE A 552 18.48 17.84 -12.36
CA PHE A 552 19.16 16.60 -12.06
C PHE A 552 19.05 15.64 -13.26
N GLY A 553 20.20 15.30 -13.87
CA GLY A 553 20.22 14.54 -15.11
C GLY A 553 19.88 15.38 -16.35
N PRO A 554 19.17 14.82 -17.34
CA PRO A 554 18.98 15.45 -18.66
C PRO A 554 18.02 16.65 -18.63
N ARG A 555 17.06 16.69 -17.72
CA ARG A 555 15.96 17.66 -17.71
C ARG A 555 16.07 18.66 -16.57
N GLU A 556 15.77 19.92 -16.88
CA GLU A 556 15.48 20.98 -15.89
C GLU A 556 13.96 21.01 -15.63
N CYS A 557 13.58 21.23 -14.37
CA CYS A 557 12.20 21.46 -13.94
C CYS A 557 12.09 22.74 -13.12
N ASP A 558 10.87 23.16 -12.79
CA ASP A 558 10.58 24.35 -12.00
C ASP A 558 9.83 23.97 -10.73
N ILE A 559 10.52 24.00 -9.59
CA ILE A 559 9.90 23.74 -8.27
C ILE A 559 9.05 24.97 -7.91
N ARG A 560 7.74 24.80 -7.91
CA ARG A 560 6.77 25.85 -7.66
C ARG A 560 6.62 26.16 -6.17
N TRP A 561 6.70 25.12 -5.37
CA TRP A 561 6.60 25.17 -3.92
C TRP A 561 7.17 23.90 -3.30
N SER A 562 7.63 24.00 -2.06
CA SER A 562 7.92 22.82 -1.24
C SER A 562 7.84 23.11 0.25
N SER A 563 7.58 22.07 1.04
CA SER A 563 7.67 22.05 2.50
C SER A 563 9.12 21.84 2.96
N TYR A 564 10.04 22.64 2.43
CA TYR A 564 11.49 22.50 2.62
C TYR A 564 11.89 22.60 4.09
N ILE A 565 12.69 21.64 4.57
CA ILE A 565 13.17 21.59 5.95
C ILE A 565 14.66 21.97 5.99
N LEU A 566 15.02 22.86 6.93
CA LEU A 566 16.40 23.28 7.14
C LEU A 566 17.24 22.12 7.73
N PRO A 567 18.52 21.98 7.32
CA PRO A 567 19.34 20.81 7.65
C PRO A 567 19.78 20.70 9.11
N ASP A 568 19.67 21.74 9.90
CA ASP A 568 20.14 21.82 11.29
C ASP A 568 19.07 21.47 12.36
N LEU A 569 17.85 21.14 11.93
CA LEU A 569 16.84 20.62 12.84
C LEU A 569 17.15 19.15 13.23
N PRO A 570 17.09 18.81 14.53
CA PRO A 570 17.19 17.42 14.97
C PRO A 570 16.13 16.54 14.30
N ARG A 571 16.46 15.27 13.99
CA ARG A 571 15.58 14.38 13.23
C ARG A 571 14.15 14.32 13.78
N LEU A 572 13.97 14.11 15.08
CA LEU A 572 12.65 13.99 15.70
C LEU A 572 11.89 15.32 15.84
N GLU A 573 12.54 16.45 15.54
CA GLU A 573 11.90 17.77 15.51
C GLU A 573 11.40 18.14 14.11
N ARG A 574 11.70 17.31 13.08
CA ARG A 574 11.27 17.52 11.69
C ARG A 574 9.89 16.96 11.42
N LEU A 575 8.93 17.17 12.31
CA LEU A 575 7.55 16.71 12.16
C LEU A 575 6.70 17.84 11.56
N TYR A 576 6.75 17.98 10.25
CA TYR A 576 5.97 18.94 9.47
C TYR A 576 5.09 18.20 8.45
N PRO A 577 4.07 17.47 8.94
CA PRO A 577 3.17 16.72 8.06
C PRO A 577 2.38 17.66 7.17
N HIS A 578 2.07 17.19 5.96
CA HIS A 578 1.19 17.87 5.02
C HIS A 578 0.22 16.86 4.42
N PHE A 579 -0.94 17.34 3.99
CA PHE A 579 -1.87 16.60 3.18
C PHE A 579 -2.35 17.44 2.01
N CYS A 580 -2.75 16.81 0.91
CA CYS A 580 -3.14 17.51 -0.32
C CYS A 580 -4.58 17.19 -0.69
N VAL A 581 -5.42 18.21 -0.73
CA VAL A 581 -6.78 18.10 -1.26
C VAL A 581 -6.78 18.57 -2.70
N VAL A 582 -7.19 17.68 -3.61
CA VAL A 582 -7.31 17.97 -5.04
C VAL A 582 -8.77 18.17 -5.37
N GLN A 583 -9.07 19.31 -5.99
CA GLN A 583 -10.41 19.66 -6.45
C GLN A 583 -10.46 19.70 -7.97
N VAL A 584 -11.36 18.93 -8.56
CA VAL A 584 -11.63 18.96 -10.00
C VAL A 584 -12.90 19.78 -10.25
N ASN A 585 -12.75 20.83 -11.04
CA ASN A 585 -13.79 21.78 -11.40
C ASN A 585 -14.14 21.61 -12.87
N ASN A 586 -15.22 20.90 -13.14
CA ASN A 586 -15.73 20.62 -14.49
C ASN A 586 -16.96 21.42 -14.86
N VAL A 587 -17.74 21.81 -13.85
CA VAL A 587 -19.05 22.43 -14.05
C VAL A 587 -19.32 23.53 -13.02
N PHE A 588 -20.17 24.48 -13.39
CA PHE A 588 -20.83 25.36 -12.42
C PHE A 588 -22.34 25.10 -12.37
N ASN A 589 -22.94 25.31 -11.22
CA ASN A 589 -24.39 25.19 -11.04
C ASN A 589 -25.08 26.52 -11.35
N MET A 590 -25.81 26.56 -12.45
CA MET A 590 -26.60 27.75 -12.81
C MET A 590 -27.85 27.81 -11.92
N PRO A 591 -28.06 28.87 -11.13
CA PRO A 591 -29.24 29.01 -10.28
C PRO A 591 -30.55 28.90 -11.08
N GLN A 592 -31.48 28.13 -10.56
CA GLN A 592 -32.82 27.98 -11.12
C GLN A 592 -33.84 28.71 -10.25
N LYS A 593 -34.79 29.47 -10.86
CA LYS A 593 -35.86 30.14 -10.12
C LYS A 593 -36.84 29.18 -9.44
N LEU A 594 -36.96 27.96 -9.95
CA LEU A 594 -37.88 26.93 -9.47
C LEU A 594 -37.18 25.82 -8.66
N GLY A 595 -35.87 26.00 -8.31
CA GLY A 595 -35.06 24.98 -7.67
C GLY A 595 -34.50 23.95 -8.65
N GLY A 596 -33.67 23.05 -8.16
CA GLY A 596 -32.98 22.03 -8.93
C GLY A 596 -31.55 22.42 -9.34
N LYS A 597 -30.79 21.43 -9.82
CA LYS A 597 -29.41 21.60 -10.32
C LYS A 597 -29.47 21.77 -11.86
N ARG A 598 -28.77 22.76 -12.39
CA ARG A 598 -28.49 22.91 -13.81
C ARG A 598 -27.00 23.06 -14.00
N LEU A 599 -26.34 21.95 -14.24
CA LEU A 599 -24.89 21.91 -14.39
C LEU A 599 -24.51 22.37 -15.81
N VAL A 600 -23.58 23.31 -15.89
CA VAL A 600 -23.02 23.84 -17.14
C VAL A 600 -21.55 23.51 -17.15
N ALA A 601 -21.11 22.78 -18.17
CA ALA A 601 -19.71 22.43 -18.32
C ALA A 601 -18.83 23.67 -18.53
N TYR A 602 -17.69 23.71 -17.85
CA TYR A 602 -16.67 24.71 -18.11
C TYR A 602 -16.02 24.46 -19.47
N PRO A 603 -15.79 25.52 -20.29
CA PRO A 603 -15.01 25.38 -21.52
C PRO A 603 -13.54 25.00 -21.20
N HIS A 604 -13.03 25.39 -20.05
CA HIS A 604 -11.68 25.10 -19.56
C HIS A 604 -11.78 24.45 -18.18
N PRO A 605 -11.97 23.11 -18.11
CA PRO A 605 -11.99 22.42 -16.84
C PRO A 605 -10.63 22.58 -16.12
N GLN A 606 -10.67 22.55 -14.78
CA GLN A 606 -9.52 22.92 -13.97
C GLN A 606 -9.33 21.92 -12.83
N VAL A 607 -8.08 21.61 -12.54
CA VAL A 607 -7.64 20.89 -11.33
C VAL A 607 -6.92 21.87 -10.40
N VAL A 608 -7.29 21.85 -9.11
CA VAL A 608 -6.68 22.70 -8.08
C VAL A 608 -6.09 21.78 -7.01
N PHE A 609 -4.78 21.83 -6.85
CA PHE A 609 -4.03 21.15 -5.79
C PHE A 609 -3.91 22.11 -4.60
N GLN A 610 -4.28 21.65 -3.41
CA GLN A 610 -4.33 22.47 -2.19
C GLN A 610 -3.58 21.73 -1.08
N TYR A 611 -2.39 22.20 -0.73
CA TYR A 611 -1.59 21.66 0.36
C TYR A 611 -1.91 22.34 1.67
N TYR A 612 -2.16 21.56 2.69
CA TYR A 612 -2.47 22.01 4.05
C TYR A 612 -1.37 21.60 5.01
N ASP A 613 -0.95 22.53 5.88
CA ASP A 613 -0.07 22.21 7.02
C ASP A 613 -0.83 21.30 7.98
N GLY A 614 -0.35 20.06 8.14
CA GLY A 614 -1.02 19.05 8.97
C GLY A 614 -1.00 19.35 10.47
N ARG A 615 -0.19 20.35 10.93
CA ARG A 615 -0.15 20.78 12.35
C ARG A 615 -1.22 21.81 12.66
N THR A 616 -1.58 22.64 11.70
CA THR A 616 -2.51 23.77 11.88
C THR A 616 -3.82 23.63 11.13
N GLY A 617 -3.84 22.84 10.06
CA GLY A 617 -4.96 22.73 9.13
C GLY A 617 -5.07 23.94 8.18
N GLU A 618 -4.08 24.84 8.16
CA GLU A 618 -4.09 26.02 7.30
C GLU A 618 -3.56 25.70 5.90
N LEU A 619 -4.09 26.40 4.89
CA LEU A 619 -3.63 26.28 3.51
C LEU A 619 -2.19 26.82 3.39
N ALA A 620 -1.25 25.95 3.04
CA ALA A 620 0.15 26.28 2.84
C ALA A 620 0.44 26.72 1.40
N TYR A 621 -0.19 26.06 0.42
CA TYR A 621 0.02 26.33 -1.00
C TYR A 621 -1.17 25.87 -1.84
N ALA A 622 -1.40 26.54 -2.98
CA ALA A 622 -2.33 26.06 -3.98
C ALA A 622 -1.81 26.34 -5.40
N GLU A 623 -2.00 25.37 -6.30
CA GLU A 623 -1.73 25.48 -7.74
C GLU A 623 -2.99 25.11 -8.52
N ALA A 624 -3.36 25.92 -9.48
CA ALA A 624 -4.53 25.70 -10.33
C ALA A 624 -4.08 25.51 -11.79
N ILE A 625 -4.44 24.39 -12.39
CA ILE A 625 -4.05 24.01 -13.74
C ILE A 625 -5.29 23.77 -14.58
N SER A 626 -5.44 24.53 -15.65
CA SER A 626 -6.55 24.43 -16.60
C SER A 626 -6.13 23.68 -17.86
N LEU A 627 -7.07 22.98 -18.46
CA LEU A 627 -6.93 22.47 -19.82
C LEU A 627 -7.43 23.55 -20.78
N ASP A 628 -6.57 24.02 -21.67
CA ASP A 628 -6.96 24.86 -22.79
C ASP A 628 -7.54 23.97 -23.90
N ARG A 629 -8.86 24.07 -24.14
CA ARG A 629 -9.57 23.35 -25.20
C ARG A 629 -9.65 24.22 -26.46
#